data_ebcbcb222bb67f3522079b0195b548e2
#
_entry.id   ebcbcb222bb67f3522079b0195b548e2
#
_cell.length_a   1.000
_cell.length_b   1.000
_cell.length_c   1.000
_cell.angle_alpha   90.00
_cell.angle_beta   90.00
_cell.angle_gamma   90.00
#
_symmetry.space_group_name_H-M   'P 1'
#
loop_
_entity.id
_entity.type
_entity.pdbx_description
1 polymer ?
#
loop_
_entity_poly.entity_id
_entity_poly.type
_entity_poly.pdbx_seq_one_letter_code
_entity_poly.pdbx_strand_id
1 'polypeptide(L)'
;VAPKERKAADAATALHRNGKLDEARAGYVAYLDQNPRDASIWSNLGALFRSQGLHEQARRAQERAHALSPDDPGIRNNYANILSDLGDYDRSIALRRAALADDATHLMHHAMIGRCERGKGDYRAAIDYLAPKVAEHPQEPEIELQLAFAQLGAGLYGPAFRSYRARWRCDEMTPRKIDLPAWQDGDSIAGKTVLVLPEQGFGDAILFARFVPVLAQKGARVHFLAEKPVARLLAELDGAAWVGTSVSDLSPYDAWMNLMDMPMAVFAPDEPGKPPPPTRLTIPEESRARARAIAAPYSDRFKVGVVWSGSATYKGNAFRSFSHRAYLPLADIAGVQLFSLYKGPSLAEFHADGSAAYMVDTASTDRDFADCAATMLEMDLVITSDTATAHIAGSLGIPVWTILHWDPFWVYTHAGETTPWYPSMRLFRQDRPLDWSGVFGRVEQALRTTVKGR
;
A
#
# COMPACT_ATOMS: atom_id res chain seq x y z
N VAL A 1 36.23 -6.79 -24.11
CA VAL A 1 35.95 -7.88 -23.12
C VAL A 1 36.20 -9.22 -23.83
N ALA A 2 36.96 -10.12 -23.21
CA ALA A 2 37.24 -11.42 -23.80
C ALA A 2 35.94 -12.26 -23.91
N PRO A 3 35.77 -13.13 -24.95
CA PRO A 3 34.55 -13.90 -25.14
C PRO A 3 34.12 -14.76 -23.95
N LYS A 4 35.08 -15.22 -23.14
CA LYS A 4 34.81 -16.01 -21.92
C LYS A 4 34.23 -15.16 -20.79
N GLU A 5 34.68 -13.93 -20.67
CA GLU A 5 34.20 -12.98 -19.66
C GLU A 5 32.78 -12.52 -20.00
N ARG A 6 32.50 -12.24 -21.28
CA ARG A 6 31.13 -11.89 -21.72
C ARG A 6 30.13 -13.00 -21.41
N LYS A 7 30.51 -14.28 -21.61
CA LYS A 7 29.66 -15.41 -21.24
C LYS A 7 29.33 -15.45 -19.74
N ALA A 8 30.28 -15.05 -18.87
CA ALA A 8 30.02 -14.99 -17.42
C ALA A 8 28.99 -13.90 -17.07
N ALA A 9 29.09 -12.73 -17.68
CA ALA A 9 28.09 -11.65 -17.52
C ALA A 9 26.70 -12.07 -18.03
N ASP A 10 26.64 -12.73 -19.19
CA ASP A 10 25.38 -13.21 -19.78
C ASP A 10 24.75 -14.31 -18.90
N ALA A 11 25.56 -15.20 -18.30
CA ALA A 11 25.09 -16.20 -17.34
C ALA A 11 24.51 -15.55 -16.07
N ALA A 12 25.17 -14.55 -15.50
CA ALA A 12 24.67 -13.81 -14.34
C ALA A 12 23.35 -13.07 -14.69
N THR A 13 23.24 -12.52 -15.90
CA THR A 13 22.01 -11.87 -16.38
C THR A 13 20.87 -12.86 -16.53
N ALA A 14 21.15 -14.07 -17.02
CA ALA A 14 20.16 -15.15 -17.10
C ALA A 14 19.69 -15.59 -15.70
N LEU A 15 20.61 -15.72 -14.74
CA LEU A 15 20.26 -16.02 -13.35
C LEU A 15 19.35 -14.94 -12.75
N HIS A 16 19.66 -13.65 -12.98
CA HIS A 16 18.84 -12.52 -12.54
C HIS A 16 17.41 -12.59 -13.10
N ARG A 17 17.28 -12.82 -14.41
CA ARG A 17 15.95 -12.98 -15.08
C ARG A 17 15.15 -14.16 -14.53
N ASN A 18 15.83 -15.22 -14.09
CA ASN A 18 15.22 -16.41 -13.51
C ASN A 18 14.96 -16.30 -12.00
N GLY A 19 15.16 -15.13 -11.39
CA GLY A 19 14.92 -14.87 -9.96
C GLY A 19 15.96 -15.45 -9.02
N LYS A 20 17.07 -16.01 -9.53
CA LYS A 20 18.20 -16.53 -8.74
C LYS A 20 19.13 -15.38 -8.31
N LEU A 21 18.60 -14.51 -7.44
CA LEU A 21 19.22 -13.21 -7.17
C LEU A 21 20.60 -13.31 -6.50
N ASP A 22 20.82 -14.23 -5.57
CA ASP A 22 22.09 -14.35 -4.86
C ASP A 22 23.19 -14.90 -5.79
N GLU A 23 22.86 -15.89 -6.63
CA GLU A 23 23.78 -16.42 -7.65
C GLU A 23 24.12 -15.34 -8.69
N ALA A 24 23.11 -14.59 -9.14
CA ALA A 24 23.29 -13.48 -10.08
C ALA A 24 24.18 -12.37 -9.50
N ARG A 25 23.97 -12.00 -8.24
CA ARG A 25 24.79 -11.01 -7.52
C ARG A 25 26.26 -11.43 -7.47
N ALA A 26 26.52 -12.67 -7.06
CA ALA A 26 27.88 -13.22 -7.03
C ALA A 26 28.53 -13.18 -8.42
N GLY A 27 27.79 -13.55 -9.46
CA GLY A 27 28.25 -13.50 -10.85
C GLY A 27 28.57 -12.10 -11.35
N TYR A 28 27.70 -11.11 -11.07
CA TYR A 28 27.96 -9.71 -11.42
C TYR A 28 29.17 -9.14 -10.70
N VAL A 29 29.32 -9.41 -9.39
CA VAL A 29 30.46 -8.93 -8.59
C VAL A 29 31.76 -9.52 -9.12
N ALA A 30 31.82 -10.83 -9.36
CA ALA A 30 33.00 -11.49 -9.90
C ALA A 30 33.40 -10.97 -11.29
N TYR A 31 32.41 -10.66 -12.13
CA TYR A 31 32.66 -10.07 -13.45
C TYR A 31 33.20 -8.64 -13.33
N LEU A 32 32.59 -7.80 -12.50
CA LEU A 32 32.97 -6.40 -12.33
C LEU A 32 34.35 -6.22 -11.66
N ASP A 33 34.79 -7.19 -10.89
CA ASP A 33 36.16 -7.23 -10.33
C ASP A 33 37.23 -7.20 -11.45
N GLN A 34 36.93 -7.87 -12.57
CA GLN A 34 37.82 -7.92 -13.73
C GLN A 34 37.47 -6.85 -14.79
N ASN A 35 36.23 -6.36 -14.83
CA ASN A 35 35.72 -5.46 -15.83
C ASN A 35 35.02 -4.23 -15.17
N PRO A 36 35.72 -3.41 -14.37
CA PRO A 36 35.09 -2.35 -13.54
C PRO A 36 34.52 -1.18 -14.34
N ARG A 37 34.71 -1.16 -15.68
CA ARG A 37 34.18 -0.12 -16.58
C ARG A 37 32.95 -0.56 -17.39
N ASP A 38 32.41 -1.75 -17.14
CA ASP A 38 31.20 -2.21 -17.84
C ASP A 38 29.97 -1.58 -17.20
N ALA A 39 29.49 -0.47 -17.81
CA ALA A 39 28.35 0.30 -17.33
C ALA A 39 27.06 -0.54 -17.29
N SER A 40 26.85 -1.42 -18.29
CA SER A 40 25.66 -2.26 -18.39
C SER A 40 25.56 -3.22 -17.20
N ILE A 41 26.67 -3.82 -16.79
CA ILE A 41 26.67 -4.78 -15.67
C ILE A 41 26.56 -4.06 -14.33
N TRP A 42 27.12 -2.85 -14.17
CA TRP A 42 26.84 -2.01 -13.01
C TRP A 42 25.36 -1.69 -12.91
N SER A 43 24.69 -1.34 -14.02
CA SER A 43 23.26 -1.07 -14.03
C SER A 43 22.42 -2.31 -13.69
N ASN A 44 22.78 -3.48 -14.24
CA ASN A 44 22.10 -4.74 -13.90
C ASN A 44 22.27 -5.09 -12.40
N LEU A 45 23.47 -4.91 -11.83
CA LEU A 45 23.71 -5.10 -10.40
C LEU A 45 22.87 -4.11 -9.57
N GLY A 46 22.76 -2.85 -10.00
CA GLY A 46 21.92 -1.85 -9.36
C GLY A 46 20.44 -2.22 -9.39
N ALA A 47 19.93 -2.72 -10.52
CA ALA A 47 18.56 -3.20 -10.65
C ALA A 47 18.31 -4.43 -9.75
N LEU A 48 19.29 -5.34 -9.64
CA LEU A 48 19.23 -6.48 -8.73
C LEU A 48 19.18 -6.02 -7.27
N PHE A 49 20.05 -5.12 -6.83
CA PHE A 49 20.03 -4.57 -5.48
C PHE A 49 18.68 -3.90 -5.16
N ARG A 50 18.13 -3.15 -6.13
CA ARG A 50 16.80 -2.53 -5.99
C ARG A 50 15.71 -3.57 -5.76
N SER A 51 15.71 -4.67 -6.50
CA SER A 51 14.75 -5.78 -6.32
C SER A 51 14.88 -6.50 -4.99
N GLN A 52 16.08 -6.48 -4.39
CA GLN A 52 16.35 -7.02 -3.05
C GLN A 52 16.07 -6.01 -1.91
N GLY A 53 15.61 -4.78 -2.22
CA GLY A 53 15.42 -3.72 -1.23
C GLY A 53 16.72 -3.09 -0.70
N LEU A 54 17.86 -3.38 -1.33
CA LEU A 54 19.16 -2.83 -0.97
C LEU A 54 19.39 -1.48 -1.67
N HIS A 55 18.54 -0.49 -1.32
CA HIS A 55 18.40 0.76 -2.07
C HIS A 55 19.68 1.59 -2.13
N GLU A 56 20.46 1.64 -1.05
CA GLU A 56 21.72 2.40 -1.03
C GLU A 56 22.79 1.76 -1.92
N GLN A 57 22.88 0.43 -1.93
CA GLN A 57 23.76 -0.31 -2.85
C GLN A 57 23.29 -0.13 -4.30
N ALA A 58 21.98 -0.17 -4.52
CA ALA A 58 21.40 0.09 -5.84
C ALA A 58 21.77 1.50 -6.35
N ARG A 59 21.65 2.53 -5.50
CA ARG A 59 22.02 3.89 -5.84
C ARG A 59 23.49 3.99 -6.26
N ARG A 60 24.40 3.45 -5.46
CA ARG A 60 25.85 3.48 -5.76
C ARG A 60 26.18 2.77 -7.07
N ALA A 61 25.55 1.63 -7.34
CA ALA A 61 25.76 0.89 -8.58
C ALA A 61 25.22 1.67 -9.79
N GLN A 62 24.06 2.29 -9.69
CA GLN A 62 23.46 3.11 -10.75
C GLN A 62 24.25 4.42 -10.98
N GLU A 63 24.73 5.08 -9.94
CA GLU A 63 25.64 6.24 -10.07
C GLU A 63 26.90 5.88 -10.83
N ARG A 64 27.48 4.72 -10.52
CA ARG A 64 28.66 4.22 -11.22
C ARG A 64 28.37 3.93 -12.68
N ALA A 65 27.26 3.25 -12.96
CA ALA A 65 26.81 2.96 -14.33
C ALA A 65 26.61 4.25 -15.15
N HIS A 66 25.90 5.22 -14.58
CA HIS A 66 25.58 6.49 -15.21
C HIS A 66 26.85 7.34 -15.45
N ALA A 67 27.78 7.34 -14.51
CA ALA A 67 29.08 8.04 -14.70
C ALA A 67 29.92 7.43 -15.83
N LEU A 68 29.77 6.14 -16.11
CA LEU A 68 30.45 5.44 -17.20
C LEU A 68 29.76 5.61 -18.57
N SER A 69 28.45 5.72 -18.57
CA SER A 69 27.63 5.85 -19.79
C SER A 69 26.40 6.69 -19.53
N PRO A 70 26.54 8.04 -19.46
CA PRO A 70 25.43 8.94 -19.09
C PRO A 70 24.31 9.02 -20.14
N ASP A 71 24.62 8.72 -21.40
CA ASP A 71 23.69 8.80 -22.50
C ASP A 71 22.95 7.50 -22.80
N ASP A 72 23.27 6.40 -22.09
CA ASP A 72 22.55 5.13 -22.25
C ASP A 72 21.14 5.26 -21.67
N PRO A 73 20.07 5.06 -22.50
CA PRO A 73 18.68 5.26 -22.05
C PRO A 73 18.27 4.29 -20.93
N GLY A 74 18.75 3.03 -20.98
CA GLY A 74 18.43 2.02 -19.97
C GLY A 74 19.05 2.34 -18.62
N ILE A 75 20.32 2.77 -18.62
CA ILE A 75 21.05 3.18 -17.43
C ILE A 75 20.40 4.44 -16.83
N ARG A 76 20.07 5.42 -17.66
CA ARG A 76 19.38 6.64 -17.23
C ARG A 76 18.04 6.34 -16.59
N ASN A 77 17.25 5.45 -17.19
CA ASN A 77 15.97 5.03 -16.63
C ASN A 77 16.13 4.31 -15.29
N ASN A 78 17.07 3.35 -15.18
CA ASN A 78 17.31 2.62 -13.93
C ASN A 78 17.82 3.56 -12.82
N TYR A 79 18.64 4.54 -13.17
CA TYR A 79 19.10 5.53 -12.20
C TYR A 79 17.97 6.47 -11.75
N ALA A 80 17.12 6.93 -12.66
CA ALA A 80 15.93 7.71 -12.32
C ALA A 80 14.98 6.93 -11.39
N ASN A 81 14.83 5.61 -11.59
CA ASN A 81 13.99 4.77 -10.73
C ASN A 81 14.50 4.73 -9.29
N ILE A 82 15.80 4.47 -9.07
CA ILE A 82 16.35 4.40 -7.71
C ILE A 82 16.37 5.77 -7.02
N LEU A 83 16.58 6.85 -7.75
CA LEU A 83 16.47 8.21 -7.21
C LEU A 83 15.04 8.49 -6.73
N SER A 84 14.02 8.08 -7.51
CA SER A 84 12.62 8.18 -7.09
C SER A 84 12.32 7.37 -5.84
N ASP A 85 12.82 6.13 -5.73
CA ASP A 85 12.63 5.28 -4.55
C ASP A 85 13.27 5.87 -3.28
N LEU A 86 14.32 6.67 -3.45
CA LEU A 86 15.04 7.36 -2.37
C LEU A 86 14.58 8.81 -2.14
N GLY A 87 13.49 9.25 -2.81
CA GLY A 87 12.94 10.58 -2.63
C GLY A 87 13.74 11.72 -3.30
N ASP A 88 14.78 11.40 -4.09
CA ASP A 88 15.52 12.39 -4.89
C ASP A 88 14.74 12.66 -6.18
N TYR A 89 13.53 13.20 -6.00
CA TYR A 89 12.57 13.38 -7.08
C TYR A 89 13.03 14.38 -8.13
N ASP A 90 13.70 15.47 -7.74
CA ASP A 90 14.12 16.50 -8.68
C ASP A 90 15.17 15.96 -9.66
N ARG A 91 16.13 15.18 -9.19
CA ARG A 91 17.11 14.52 -10.08
C ARG A 91 16.45 13.45 -10.94
N SER A 92 15.51 12.67 -10.39
CA SER A 92 14.73 11.70 -11.16
C SER A 92 13.96 12.39 -12.30
N ILE A 93 13.26 13.49 -12.02
CA ILE A 93 12.52 14.27 -13.00
C ILE A 93 13.46 14.82 -14.09
N ALA A 94 14.63 15.36 -13.71
CA ALA A 94 15.60 15.89 -14.66
C ALA A 94 16.09 14.81 -15.66
N LEU A 95 16.42 13.60 -15.15
CA LEU A 95 16.83 12.47 -16.00
C LEU A 95 15.70 12.03 -16.95
N ARG A 96 14.44 12.01 -16.47
CA ARG A 96 13.29 11.62 -17.30
C ARG A 96 12.96 12.67 -18.37
N ARG A 97 13.09 13.96 -18.04
CA ARG A 97 12.94 15.04 -19.04
C ARG A 97 14.02 14.97 -20.11
N ALA A 98 15.26 14.67 -19.73
CA ALA A 98 16.34 14.45 -20.69
C ALA A 98 16.04 13.22 -21.58
N ALA A 99 15.54 12.11 -21.02
CA ALA A 99 15.15 10.95 -21.81
C ALA A 99 14.03 11.26 -22.81
N LEU A 100 13.03 12.06 -22.43
CA LEU A 100 11.96 12.51 -23.34
C LEU A 100 12.45 13.48 -24.42
N ALA A 101 13.48 14.28 -24.14
CA ALA A 101 14.09 15.14 -25.15
C ALA A 101 14.85 14.33 -26.20
N ASP A 102 15.46 13.20 -25.81
CA ASP A 102 16.15 12.30 -26.74
C ASP A 102 15.17 11.42 -27.54
N ASP A 103 14.12 10.94 -26.87
CA ASP A 103 13.07 10.10 -27.49
C ASP A 103 11.71 10.36 -26.83
N ALA A 104 10.90 11.19 -27.47
CA ALA A 104 9.56 11.54 -27.00
C ALA A 104 8.55 10.36 -27.05
N THR A 105 8.91 9.22 -27.65
CA THR A 105 8.01 8.04 -27.75
C THR A 105 7.98 7.21 -26.48
N HIS A 106 8.92 7.37 -25.56
CA HIS A 106 8.95 6.67 -24.28
C HIS A 106 8.00 7.30 -23.24
N LEU A 107 6.70 7.19 -23.50
CA LEU A 107 5.63 7.87 -22.77
C LEU A 107 5.56 7.54 -21.28
N MET A 108 6.08 6.38 -20.83
CA MET A 108 6.15 6.00 -19.41
C MET A 108 6.89 7.04 -18.56
N HIS A 109 7.84 7.79 -19.14
CA HIS A 109 8.52 8.86 -18.42
C HIS A 109 7.56 9.96 -17.96
N HIS A 110 6.47 10.23 -18.70
CA HIS A 110 5.45 11.19 -18.26
C HIS A 110 4.74 10.71 -16.98
N ALA A 111 4.33 9.46 -16.95
CA ALA A 111 3.74 8.86 -15.74
C ALA A 111 4.67 8.97 -14.53
N MET A 112 5.96 8.65 -14.75
CA MET A 112 6.94 8.67 -13.65
C MET A 112 7.33 10.10 -13.21
N ILE A 113 7.28 11.11 -14.07
CA ILE A 113 7.43 12.52 -13.67
C ILE A 113 6.26 12.92 -12.76
N GLY A 114 5.02 12.62 -13.16
CA GLY A 114 3.85 12.89 -12.32
C GLY A 114 3.89 12.17 -10.98
N ARG A 115 4.35 10.91 -10.96
CA ARG A 115 4.60 10.17 -9.72
C ARG A 115 5.62 10.86 -8.81
N CYS A 116 6.71 11.41 -9.37
CA CYS A 116 7.72 12.13 -8.60
C CYS A 116 7.17 13.43 -8.01
N GLU A 117 6.41 14.23 -8.79
CA GLU A 117 5.76 15.44 -8.27
C GLU A 117 4.78 15.11 -7.14
N ARG A 118 3.98 14.05 -7.30
CA ARG A 118 3.11 13.54 -6.24
C ARG A 118 3.91 13.11 -5.00
N GLY A 119 5.02 12.41 -5.18
CA GLY A 119 5.90 11.96 -4.10
C GLY A 119 6.53 13.10 -3.30
N LYS A 120 6.70 14.29 -3.92
CA LYS A 120 7.06 15.54 -3.23
C LYS A 120 5.91 16.11 -2.39
N GLY A 121 4.71 15.54 -2.49
CA GLY A 121 3.48 16.09 -1.91
C GLY A 121 2.87 17.22 -2.74
N ASP A 122 3.44 17.55 -3.90
CA ASP A 122 2.92 18.57 -4.79
C ASP A 122 1.89 17.98 -5.77
N TYR A 123 0.72 17.68 -5.23
CA TYR A 123 -0.39 17.13 -6.02
C TYR A 123 -0.82 18.08 -7.15
N ARG A 124 -0.72 19.41 -6.93
CA ARG A 124 -1.10 20.38 -7.93
C ARG A 124 -0.15 20.33 -9.14
N ALA A 125 1.15 20.34 -8.91
CA ALA A 125 2.13 20.19 -9.97
C ALA A 125 1.96 18.86 -10.74
N ALA A 126 1.69 17.76 -10.00
CA ALA A 126 1.43 16.47 -10.64
C ALA A 126 0.19 16.50 -11.54
N ILE A 127 -0.93 17.08 -11.07
CA ILE A 127 -2.17 17.21 -11.87
C ILE A 127 -1.97 18.10 -13.07
N ASP A 128 -1.37 19.29 -12.89
CA ASP A 128 -1.15 20.26 -13.96
C ASP A 128 -0.20 19.71 -15.05
N TYR A 129 0.73 18.84 -14.67
CA TYR A 129 1.60 18.14 -15.60
C TYR A 129 0.89 16.98 -16.32
N LEU A 130 0.16 16.13 -15.58
CA LEU A 130 -0.38 14.88 -16.12
C LEU A 130 -1.67 15.08 -16.93
N ALA A 131 -2.57 16.01 -16.53
CA ALA A 131 -3.85 16.17 -17.19
C ALA A 131 -3.76 16.46 -18.69
N PRO A 132 -2.88 17.40 -19.17
CA PRO A 132 -2.68 17.56 -20.61
C PRO A 132 -2.07 16.31 -21.26
N LYS A 133 -1.20 15.58 -20.57
CA LYS A 133 -0.58 14.35 -21.11
C LYS A 133 -1.57 13.19 -21.29
N VAL A 134 -2.57 13.07 -20.43
CA VAL A 134 -3.68 12.14 -20.62
C VAL A 134 -4.46 12.48 -21.91
N ALA A 135 -4.71 13.77 -22.17
CA ALA A 135 -5.41 14.20 -23.37
C ALA A 135 -4.56 13.98 -24.65
N GLU A 136 -3.25 14.20 -24.57
CA GLU A 136 -2.31 13.98 -25.67
C GLU A 136 -2.08 12.49 -25.98
N HIS A 137 -2.14 11.61 -24.95
CA HIS A 137 -1.80 10.19 -25.01
C HIS A 137 -2.87 9.30 -24.38
N PRO A 138 -4.11 9.28 -24.86
CA PRO A 138 -5.22 8.55 -24.25
C PRO A 138 -5.04 7.01 -24.29
N GLN A 139 -4.10 6.51 -25.10
CA GLN A 139 -3.76 5.10 -25.19
C GLN A 139 -2.82 4.64 -24.06
N GLU A 140 -2.24 5.55 -23.27
CA GLU A 140 -1.27 5.25 -22.21
C GLU A 140 -1.93 5.30 -20.83
N PRO A 141 -2.50 4.19 -20.36
CA PRO A 141 -3.31 4.17 -19.15
C PRO A 141 -2.51 4.50 -17.88
N GLU A 142 -1.21 4.27 -17.88
CA GLU A 142 -0.36 4.56 -16.71
C GLU A 142 -0.28 6.07 -16.40
N ILE A 143 -0.31 6.92 -17.45
CA ILE A 143 -0.35 8.39 -17.26
C ILE A 143 -1.65 8.78 -16.55
N GLU A 144 -2.78 8.25 -16.98
CA GLU A 144 -4.09 8.50 -16.37
C GLU A 144 -4.17 7.91 -14.95
N LEU A 145 -3.57 6.75 -14.70
CA LEU A 145 -3.51 6.15 -13.38
C LEU A 145 -2.70 7.02 -12.38
N GLN A 146 -1.58 7.58 -12.81
CA GLN A 146 -0.80 8.51 -11.98
C GLN A 146 -1.54 9.84 -11.75
N LEU A 147 -2.32 10.31 -12.73
CA LEU A 147 -3.23 11.45 -12.54
C LEU A 147 -4.28 11.14 -11.46
N ALA A 148 -4.88 9.94 -11.51
CA ALA A 148 -5.83 9.50 -10.49
C ALA A 148 -5.24 9.54 -9.08
N PHE A 149 -4.03 9.01 -8.88
CA PHE A 149 -3.37 9.06 -7.58
C PHE A 149 -3.05 10.49 -7.11
N ALA A 150 -2.68 11.39 -8.01
CA ALA A 150 -2.46 12.80 -7.66
C ALA A 150 -3.79 13.48 -7.26
N GLN A 151 -4.88 13.23 -7.98
CA GLN A 151 -6.21 13.73 -7.68
C GLN A 151 -6.74 13.17 -6.35
N LEU A 152 -6.53 11.87 -6.05
CA LEU A 152 -6.89 11.25 -4.77
C LEU A 152 -6.16 11.92 -3.61
N GLY A 153 -4.86 12.14 -3.75
CA GLY A 153 -4.05 12.84 -2.74
C GLY A 153 -4.48 14.30 -2.53
N ALA A 154 -4.95 14.95 -3.59
CA ALA A 154 -5.50 16.31 -3.53
C ALA A 154 -6.95 16.39 -2.98
N GLY A 155 -7.59 15.25 -2.70
CA GLY A 155 -9.00 15.19 -2.26
C GLY A 155 -10.03 15.44 -3.38
N LEU A 156 -9.61 15.40 -4.65
CA LEU A 156 -10.48 15.53 -5.81
C LEU A 156 -11.09 14.18 -6.18
N TYR A 157 -11.90 13.61 -5.25
CA TYR A 157 -12.36 12.22 -5.36
C TYR A 157 -13.26 11.97 -6.57
N GLY A 158 -14.10 12.92 -6.95
CA GLY A 158 -15.00 12.80 -8.11
C GLY A 158 -14.25 12.48 -9.41
N PRO A 159 -13.35 13.36 -9.90
CA PRO A 159 -12.54 13.08 -11.10
C PRO A 159 -11.55 11.93 -10.87
N ALA A 160 -10.99 11.81 -9.64
CA ALA A 160 -9.98 10.81 -9.34
C ALA A 160 -10.45 9.37 -9.57
N PHE A 161 -11.63 8.98 -9.06
CA PHE A 161 -12.14 7.62 -9.24
C PHE A 161 -12.52 7.31 -10.69
N ARG A 162 -12.84 8.33 -11.49
CA ARG A 162 -13.05 8.19 -12.94
C ARG A 162 -11.73 7.91 -13.66
N SER A 163 -10.71 8.71 -13.41
CA SER A 163 -9.34 8.44 -13.91
C SER A 163 -8.81 7.11 -13.40
N TYR A 164 -9.17 6.68 -12.18
CA TYR A 164 -8.70 5.41 -11.60
C TYR A 164 -9.20 4.16 -12.35
N ARG A 165 -10.21 4.30 -13.21
CA ARG A 165 -10.62 3.21 -14.13
C ARG A 165 -9.54 2.81 -15.12
N ALA A 166 -8.55 3.68 -15.36
CA ALA A 166 -7.38 3.36 -16.19
C ALA A 166 -6.65 2.09 -15.71
N ARG A 167 -6.73 1.73 -14.41
CA ARG A 167 -6.16 0.51 -13.85
C ARG A 167 -6.53 -0.77 -14.62
N TRP A 168 -7.74 -0.82 -15.19
CA TRP A 168 -8.24 -1.95 -15.99
C TRP A 168 -7.62 -2.06 -17.39
N ARG A 169 -6.88 -1.04 -17.82
CA ARG A 169 -6.14 -0.99 -19.08
C ARG A 169 -4.63 -1.15 -18.89
N CYS A 170 -4.16 -1.13 -17.62
CA CYS A 170 -2.77 -1.42 -17.27
C CYS A 170 -2.52 -2.93 -17.24
N ASP A 171 -1.28 -3.34 -17.52
CA ASP A 171 -0.91 -4.77 -17.65
C ASP A 171 -1.07 -5.58 -16.34
N GLU A 172 -1.11 -4.91 -15.20
CA GLU A 172 -1.20 -5.57 -13.88
C GLU A 172 -2.61 -6.09 -13.55
N MET A 173 -3.64 -5.64 -14.28
CA MET A 173 -5.03 -5.98 -13.99
C MET A 173 -5.68 -6.71 -15.17
N THR A 174 -6.42 -7.77 -14.86
CA THR A 174 -7.21 -8.49 -15.87
C THR A 174 -8.69 -8.15 -15.71
N PRO A 175 -9.32 -7.53 -16.73
CA PRO A 175 -10.77 -7.24 -16.69
C PRO A 175 -11.59 -8.50 -16.47
N ARG A 176 -12.60 -8.41 -15.62
CA ARG A 176 -13.51 -9.53 -15.31
C ARG A 176 -14.46 -9.78 -16.48
N LYS A 177 -14.72 -11.06 -16.74
CA LYS A 177 -15.75 -11.51 -17.69
C LYS A 177 -16.88 -12.15 -16.88
N ILE A 178 -17.99 -11.45 -16.74
CA ILE A 178 -19.17 -11.90 -15.98
C ILE A 178 -20.37 -11.75 -16.91
N ASP A 179 -21.21 -12.77 -16.97
CA ASP A 179 -22.44 -12.75 -17.76
C ASP A 179 -23.55 -11.98 -17.05
N LEU A 180 -23.27 -10.69 -16.80
CA LEU A 180 -24.13 -9.72 -16.17
C LEU A 180 -23.67 -8.32 -16.59
N PRO A 181 -24.57 -7.35 -16.82
CA PRO A 181 -24.18 -5.98 -17.15
C PRO A 181 -23.27 -5.36 -16.09
N ALA A 182 -22.12 -4.83 -16.52
CA ALA A 182 -21.30 -4.01 -15.64
C ALA A 182 -21.92 -2.63 -15.50
N TRP A 183 -22.06 -2.15 -14.26
CA TRP A 183 -22.46 -0.78 -14.00
C TRP A 183 -21.48 0.23 -14.64
N GLN A 184 -22.02 1.23 -15.31
CA GLN A 184 -21.24 2.31 -15.91
C GLN A 184 -21.48 3.63 -15.16
N ASP A 185 -20.47 4.51 -15.20
CA ASP A 185 -20.60 5.85 -14.61
C ASP A 185 -21.80 6.60 -15.25
N GLY A 186 -22.66 7.14 -14.39
CA GLY A 186 -23.91 7.77 -14.79
C GLY A 186 -25.13 6.84 -14.84
N ASP A 187 -24.96 5.51 -14.76
CA ASP A 187 -26.11 4.60 -14.67
C ASP A 187 -26.85 4.77 -13.35
N SER A 188 -28.19 4.82 -13.42
CA SER A 188 -29.02 4.78 -12.21
C SER A 188 -28.85 3.42 -11.51
N ILE A 189 -28.68 3.47 -10.18
CA ILE A 189 -28.69 2.30 -9.30
C ILE A 189 -30.00 2.16 -8.53
N ALA A 190 -30.89 3.16 -8.60
CA ALA A 190 -32.15 3.17 -7.86
C ALA A 190 -33.06 2.02 -8.31
N GLY A 191 -33.54 1.24 -7.35
CA GLY A 191 -34.38 0.06 -7.57
C GLY A 191 -33.64 -1.16 -8.11
N LYS A 192 -32.31 -1.09 -8.34
CA LYS A 192 -31.51 -2.22 -8.88
C LYS A 192 -30.89 -3.04 -7.77
N THR A 193 -30.79 -4.36 -8.00
CA THR A 193 -29.95 -5.26 -7.21
C THR A 193 -28.55 -5.29 -7.83
N VAL A 194 -27.58 -4.73 -7.09
CA VAL A 194 -26.18 -4.57 -7.56
C VAL A 194 -25.26 -5.51 -6.80
N LEU A 195 -24.51 -6.33 -7.55
CA LEU A 195 -23.46 -7.19 -7.01
C LEU A 195 -22.14 -6.42 -6.96
N VAL A 196 -21.65 -6.17 -5.74
CA VAL A 196 -20.32 -5.56 -5.52
C VAL A 196 -19.28 -6.66 -5.36
N LEU A 197 -18.23 -6.62 -6.18
CA LEU A 197 -17.18 -7.62 -6.24
C LEU A 197 -15.90 -7.12 -5.55
N PRO A 198 -15.20 -8.02 -4.79
CA PRO A 198 -13.95 -7.65 -4.13
C PRO A 198 -12.89 -7.30 -5.17
N GLU A 199 -12.01 -6.38 -4.81
CA GLU A 199 -10.90 -5.93 -5.64
C GLU A 199 -9.71 -5.54 -4.74
N GLN A 200 -8.50 -5.85 -5.18
CA GLN A 200 -7.24 -5.56 -4.50
C GLN A 200 -7.11 -6.27 -3.12
N GLY A 201 -6.78 -5.55 -2.04
CA GLY A 201 -6.48 -6.16 -0.74
C GLY A 201 -7.62 -6.12 0.27
N PHE A 202 -7.46 -6.85 1.36
CA PHE A 202 -8.44 -6.87 2.46
C PHE A 202 -8.63 -5.50 3.10
N GLY A 203 -7.58 -4.68 3.14
CA GLY A 203 -7.67 -3.29 3.62
C GLY A 203 -8.60 -2.45 2.76
N ASP A 204 -8.56 -2.66 1.44
CA ASP A 204 -9.43 -1.97 0.49
C ASP A 204 -10.89 -2.39 0.68
N ALA A 205 -11.15 -3.68 0.92
CA ALA A 205 -12.51 -4.15 1.23
C ALA A 205 -13.11 -3.43 2.45
N ILE A 206 -12.31 -3.23 3.51
CA ILE A 206 -12.74 -2.52 4.73
C ILE A 206 -12.89 -1.02 4.47
N LEU A 207 -11.92 -0.41 3.79
CA LEU A 207 -11.94 1.01 3.45
C LEU A 207 -13.16 1.39 2.62
N PHE A 208 -13.43 0.63 1.55
CA PHE A 208 -14.49 0.95 0.59
C PHE A 208 -15.87 0.45 1.03
N ALA A 209 -15.99 -0.45 2.00
CA ALA A 209 -17.27 -0.88 2.56
C ALA A 209 -18.13 0.30 3.03
N ARG A 210 -17.54 1.45 3.40
CA ARG A 210 -18.23 2.69 3.77
C ARG A 210 -19.12 3.29 2.68
N PHE A 211 -18.92 2.91 1.43
CA PHE A 211 -19.76 3.37 0.32
C PHE A 211 -21.08 2.60 0.19
N VAL A 212 -21.17 1.39 0.76
CA VAL A 212 -22.37 0.54 0.68
C VAL A 212 -23.60 1.21 1.28
N PRO A 213 -23.56 1.82 2.48
CA PRO A 213 -24.72 2.55 3.02
C PRO A 213 -25.17 3.70 2.11
N VAL A 214 -24.23 4.36 1.44
CA VAL A 214 -24.55 5.48 0.54
C VAL A 214 -25.23 4.99 -0.73
N LEU A 215 -24.79 3.86 -1.30
CA LEU A 215 -25.48 3.24 -2.45
C LEU A 215 -26.90 2.79 -2.07
N ALA A 216 -27.07 2.21 -0.88
CA ALA A 216 -28.38 1.82 -0.37
C ALA A 216 -29.32 3.03 -0.19
N GLN A 217 -28.80 4.15 0.35
CA GLN A 217 -29.57 5.41 0.44
C GLN A 217 -29.96 5.97 -0.92
N LYS A 218 -29.19 5.71 -1.98
CA LYS A 218 -29.53 6.03 -3.36
C LYS A 218 -30.49 5.03 -4.00
N GLY A 219 -31.02 4.07 -3.23
CA GLY A 219 -32.05 3.12 -3.64
C GLY A 219 -31.51 1.80 -4.23
N ALA A 220 -30.23 1.54 -4.17
CA ALA A 220 -29.68 0.25 -4.59
C ALA A 220 -29.95 -0.84 -3.54
N ARG A 221 -30.28 -2.05 -3.99
CA ARG A 221 -30.20 -3.26 -3.18
C ARG A 221 -28.81 -3.86 -3.32
N VAL A 222 -27.91 -3.55 -2.38
CA VAL A 222 -26.51 -3.92 -2.48
C VAL A 222 -26.26 -5.33 -1.95
N HIS A 223 -25.70 -6.20 -2.78
CA HIS A 223 -25.14 -7.49 -2.41
C HIS A 223 -23.63 -7.41 -2.47
N PHE A 224 -22.97 -7.63 -1.33
CA PHE A 224 -21.53 -7.47 -1.17
C PHE A 224 -20.82 -8.82 -1.11
N LEU A 225 -19.99 -9.11 -2.11
CA LEU A 225 -19.17 -10.30 -2.12
C LEU A 225 -17.87 -10.04 -1.35
N ALA A 226 -17.71 -10.68 -0.20
CA ALA A 226 -16.53 -10.53 0.63
C ALA A 226 -15.57 -11.72 0.46
N GLU A 227 -14.27 -11.47 0.55
CA GLU A 227 -13.28 -12.55 0.64
C GLU A 227 -13.33 -13.19 2.03
N LYS A 228 -13.08 -14.51 2.10
CA LYS A 228 -13.20 -15.29 3.34
C LYS A 228 -12.55 -14.66 4.58
N PRO A 229 -11.30 -14.09 4.50
CA PRO A 229 -10.65 -13.52 5.68
C PRO A 229 -11.34 -12.31 6.30
N VAL A 230 -12.19 -11.57 5.55
CA VAL A 230 -12.94 -10.40 6.03
C VAL A 230 -14.44 -10.63 6.12
N ALA A 231 -14.93 -11.78 5.67
CA ALA A 231 -16.37 -12.04 5.55
C ALA A 231 -17.12 -11.98 6.90
N ARG A 232 -16.57 -12.55 7.99
CA ARG A 232 -17.18 -12.47 9.32
C ARG A 232 -17.18 -11.05 9.86
N LEU A 233 -16.14 -10.28 9.54
CA LEU A 233 -16.01 -8.88 9.95
C LEU A 233 -17.02 -7.96 9.27
N LEU A 234 -17.42 -8.30 8.04
CA LEU A 234 -18.36 -7.52 7.20
C LEU A 234 -19.77 -8.14 7.16
N ALA A 235 -20.05 -9.19 7.98
CA ALA A 235 -21.28 -9.97 7.87
C ALA A 235 -22.58 -9.15 8.03
N GLU A 236 -22.56 -8.11 8.88
CA GLU A 236 -23.69 -7.19 9.10
C GLU A 236 -23.36 -5.78 8.59
N LEU A 237 -22.86 -5.71 7.36
CA LEU A 237 -22.48 -4.46 6.73
C LEU A 237 -23.71 -3.57 6.52
N ASP A 238 -23.71 -2.37 7.13
CA ASP A 238 -24.80 -1.42 7.02
C ASP A 238 -25.13 -1.12 5.55
N GLY A 239 -26.40 -1.16 5.20
CA GLY A 239 -26.87 -0.91 3.83
C GLY A 239 -26.73 -2.09 2.87
N ALA A 240 -26.03 -3.16 3.23
CA ALA A 240 -26.01 -4.37 2.42
C ALA A 240 -27.29 -5.20 2.65
N ALA A 241 -27.94 -5.59 1.57
CA ALA A 241 -29.04 -6.54 1.64
C ALA A 241 -28.54 -7.99 1.79
N TRP A 242 -27.30 -8.23 1.42
CA TRP A 242 -26.63 -9.52 1.56
C TRP A 242 -25.10 -9.34 1.57
N VAL A 243 -24.44 -10.15 2.40
CA VAL A 243 -22.98 -10.32 2.39
C VAL A 243 -22.66 -11.80 2.33
N GLY A 244 -21.82 -12.22 1.42
CA GLY A 244 -21.42 -13.62 1.28
C GLY A 244 -20.04 -13.79 0.64
N THR A 245 -19.59 -15.05 0.53
CA THR A 245 -18.26 -15.38 -0.01
C THR A 245 -18.29 -16.07 -1.37
N SER A 246 -19.49 -16.36 -1.89
CA SER A 246 -19.68 -16.97 -3.20
C SER A 246 -21.04 -16.62 -3.76
N VAL A 247 -21.17 -16.55 -5.07
CA VAL A 247 -22.41 -16.36 -5.81
C VAL A 247 -22.49 -17.48 -6.84
N SER A 248 -23.57 -18.25 -6.81
CA SER A 248 -23.83 -19.38 -7.74
C SER A 248 -24.88 -19.08 -8.79
N ASP A 249 -25.74 -18.06 -8.54
CA ASP A 249 -26.81 -17.64 -9.43
C ASP A 249 -26.75 -16.12 -9.65
N LEU A 250 -26.67 -15.71 -10.92
CA LEU A 250 -26.61 -14.30 -11.32
C LEU A 250 -28.00 -13.73 -11.67
N SER A 251 -29.03 -14.56 -11.76
CA SER A 251 -30.38 -14.13 -12.18
C SER A 251 -31.02 -13.04 -11.31
N PRO A 252 -30.71 -12.92 -9.99
CA PRO A 252 -31.28 -11.85 -9.16
C PRO A 252 -30.65 -10.47 -9.37
N TYR A 253 -29.57 -10.37 -10.15
CA TYR A 253 -28.79 -9.13 -10.26
C TYR A 253 -29.11 -8.36 -11.54
N ASP A 254 -29.29 -7.06 -11.40
CA ASP A 254 -29.46 -6.13 -12.53
C ASP A 254 -28.12 -5.64 -13.08
N ALA A 255 -27.10 -5.55 -12.21
CA ALA A 255 -25.76 -5.13 -12.57
C ALA A 255 -24.72 -5.60 -11.56
N TRP A 256 -23.46 -5.54 -11.96
CA TRP A 256 -22.33 -5.68 -11.04
C TRP A 256 -21.41 -4.48 -11.12
N MET A 257 -20.63 -4.23 -10.05
CA MET A 257 -19.55 -3.25 -10.02
C MET A 257 -18.37 -3.76 -9.20
N ASN A 258 -17.18 -3.26 -9.49
CA ASN A 258 -16.04 -3.51 -8.63
C ASN A 258 -16.11 -2.65 -7.37
N LEU A 259 -15.47 -3.12 -6.31
CA LEU A 259 -15.38 -2.41 -5.03
C LEU A 259 -14.94 -0.95 -5.20
N MET A 260 -13.88 -0.72 -5.99
CA MET A 260 -13.29 0.60 -6.19
C MET A 260 -14.02 1.46 -7.24
N ASP A 261 -15.10 0.95 -7.83
CA ASP A 261 -15.97 1.74 -8.71
C ASP A 261 -17.15 2.37 -7.92
N MET A 262 -17.47 1.88 -6.71
CA MET A 262 -18.54 2.45 -5.86
C MET A 262 -18.42 3.97 -5.64
N PRO A 263 -17.22 4.54 -5.41
CA PRO A 263 -17.08 5.99 -5.22
C PRO A 263 -17.58 6.83 -6.40
N MET A 264 -17.51 6.33 -7.64
CA MET A 264 -18.03 7.06 -8.81
C MET A 264 -19.55 7.23 -8.76
N ALA A 265 -20.27 6.26 -8.19
CA ALA A 265 -21.71 6.38 -7.97
C ALA A 265 -22.08 7.34 -6.81
N VAL A 266 -21.08 7.77 -6.02
CA VAL A 266 -21.26 8.61 -4.82
C VAL A 266 -20.78 10.04 -5.06
N PHE A 267 -19.56 10.21 -5.58
CA PHE A 267 -18.95 11.52 -5.80
C PHE A 267 -19.35 12.11 -7.17
N ALA A 268 -19.77 13.37 -7.18
CA ALA A 268 -20.01 14.10 -8.42
C ALA A 268 -18.72 14.23 -9.25
N PRO A 269 -18.81 14.24 -10.60
CA PRO A 269 -17.63 14.23 -11.47
C PRO A 269 -16.67 15.39 -11.26
N ASP A 270 -17.20 16.58 -10.97
CA ASP A 270 -16.43 17.83 -10.97
C ASP A 270 -16.22 18.40 -9.56
N GLU A 271 -16.59 17.66 -8.51
CA GLU A 271 -16.50 18.15 -7.14
C GLU A 271 -15.42 17.43 -6.33
N PRO A 272 -14.69 18.15 -5.45
CA PRO A 272 -13.92 17.52 -4.40
C PRO A 272 -14.92 16.79 -3.48
N GLY A 273 -14.69 15.53 -3.21
CA GLY A 273 -15.54 14.75 -2.33
C GLY A 273 -15.16 14.89 -0.86
N LYS A 274 -16.08 14.48 0.02
CA LYS A 274 -15.77 14.18 1.41
C LYS A 274 -16.01 12.69 1.64
N PRO A 275 -15.05 11.93 2.21
CA PRO A 275 -15.26 10.51 2.42
C PRO A 275 -16.45 10.26 3.35
N PRO A 276 -17.31 9.28 3.06
CA PRO A 276 -18.32 8.83 4.00
C PRO A 276 -17.68 8.36 5.31
N PRO A 277 -18.40 8.38 6.44
CA PRO A 277 -17.88 7.85 7.70
C PRO A 277 -17.47 6.38 7.54
N PRO A 278 -16.54 5.87 8.37
CA PRO A 278 -16.17 4.47 8.38
C PRO A 278 -17.40 3.57 8.62
N THR A 279 -17.42 2.41 7.97
CA THR A 279 -18.50 1.46 8.17
C THR A 279 -18.40 0.79 9.53
N ARG A 280 -19.56 0.39 10.07
CA ARG A 280 -19.62 -0.47 11.25
C ARG A 280 -19.11 -1.87 10.91
N LEU A 281 -18.26 -2.42 11.76
CA LEU A 281 -17.73 -3.78 11.63
C LEU A 281 -18.45 -4.73 12.59
N THR A 282 -18.73 -5.95 12.15
CA THR A 282 -19.31 -7.01 12.97
C THR A 282 -18.22 -7.71 13.75
N ILE A 283 -18.36 -7.76 15.06
CA ILE A 283 -17.42 -8.50 15.93
C ILE A 283 -18.19 -9.64 16.63
N PRO A 284 -18.04 -10.88 16.17
CA PRO A 284 -18.71 -12.04 16.75
C PRO A 284 -18.41 -12.21 18.24
N GLU A 285 -19.40 -12.61 19.03
CA GLU A 285 -19.26 -12.70 20.49
C GLU A 285 -18.20 -13.73 20.92
N GLU A 286 -18.04 -14.83 20.19
CA GLU A 286 -16.98 -15.79 20.46
C GLU A 286 -15.58 -15.20 20.26
N SER A 287 -15.41 -14.29 19.27
CA SER A 287 -14.16 -13.55 19.06
C SER A 287 -13.90 -12.57 20.20
N ARG A 288 -14.96 -11.87 20.67
CA ARG A 288 -14.87 -10.96 21.83
C ARG A 288 -14.53 -11.71 23.12
N ALA A 289 -15.18 -12.84 23.37
CA ALA A 289 -14.93 -13.66 24.56
C ALA A 289 -13.47 -14.14 24.60
N ARG A 290 -12.94 -14.58 23.45
CA ARG A 290 -11.55 -14.96 23.29
C ARG A 290 -10.60 -13.78 23.56
N ALA A 291 -10.86 -12.62 22.95
CA ALA A 291 -10.04 -11.42 23.11
C ALA A 291 -9.99 -10.96 24.58
N ARG A 292 -11.15 -10.91 25.26
CA ARG A 292 -11.22 -10.58 26.70
C ARG A 292 -10.40 -11.56 27.54
N ALA A 293 -10.47 -12.86 27.25
CA ALA A 293 -9.67 -13.84 27.99
C ALA A 293 -8.16 -13.64 27.83
N ILE A 294 -7.71 -13.29 26.63
CA ILE A 294 -6.30 -12.98 26.34
C ILE A 294 -5.86 -11.69 27.05
N ALA A 295 -6.70 -10.64 27.06
CA ALA A 295 -6.37 -9.34 27.62
C ALA A 295 -6.51 -9.27 29.16
N ALA A 296 -7.32 -10.14 29.77
CA ALA A 296 -7.65 -10.12 31.21
C ALA A 296 -6.44 -10.11 32.16
N PRO A 297 -5.36 -10.90 31.92
CA PRO A 297 -4.17 -10.89 32.78
C PRO A 297 -3.43 -9.54 32.81
N TYR A 298 -3.73 -8.62 31.88
CA TYR A 298 -3.06 -7.34 31.68
C TYR A 298 -4.01 -6.14 31.90
N SER A 299 -5.05 -6.33 32.72
CA SER A 299 -6.07 -5.32 32.99
C SER A 299 -5.52 -4.06 33.69
N ASP A 300 -4.39 -4.20 34.39
CA ASP A 300 -3.64 -3.11 35.06
C ASP A 300 -2.63 -2.41 34.15
N ARG A 301 -2.51 -2.83 32.89
CA ARG A 301 -1.54 -2.31 31.93
C ARG A 301 -2.19 -1.45 30.84
N PHE A 302 -1.39 -0.53 30.28
CA PHE A 302 -1.73 0.14 29.03
C PHE A 302 -1.41 -0.82 27.86
N LYS A 303 -2.46 -1.35 27.25
CA LYS A 303 -2.36 -2.39 26.22
C LYS A 303 -2.17 -1.77 24.84
N VAL A 304 -1.08 -2.11 24.17
CA VAL A 304 -0.73 -1.60 22.83
C VAL A 304 -0.65 -2.75 21.84
N GLY A 305 -1.56 -2.76 20.88
CA GLY A 305 -1.52 -3.70 19.75
C GLY A 305 -0.55 -3.22 18.68
N VAL A 306 0.34 -4.09 18.18
CA VAL A 306 1.39 -3.70 17.21
C VAL A 306 1.40 -4.56 15.96
N VAL A 307 1.66 -3.92 14.78
CA VAL A 307 1.80 -4.57 13.48
C VAL A 307 2.94 -3.92 12.69
N TRP A 308 3.88 -4.72 12.17
CA TRP A 308 5.13 -4.24 11.55
C TRP A 308 5.27 -4.51 10.06
N SER A 309 4.36 -5.30 9.48
CA SER A 309 4.39 -5.64 8.06
C SER A 309 3.00 -6.01 7.56
N GLY A 310 2.82 -5.98 6.24
CA GLY A 310 1.59 -6.36 5.56
C GLY A 310 1.75 -7.63 4.71
N SER A 311 0.93 -7.73 3.64
CA SER A 311 0.97 -8.86 2.71
C SER A 311 2.31 -8.97 2.01
N ALA A 312 2.95 -10.13 2.10
CA ALA A 312 4.22 -10.43 1.41
C ALA A 312 4.08 -10.47 -0.13
N THR A 313 2.86 -10.61 -0.64
CA THR A 313 2.59 -10.63 -2.10
C THR A 313 2.47 -9.22 -2.68
N TYR A 314 2.34 -8.20 -1.85
CA TYR A 314 2.31 -6.81 -2.30
C TYR A 314 3.72 -6.31 -2.61
N LYS A 315 3.99 -5.91 -3.85
CA LYS A 315 5.31 -5.46 -4.32
C LYS A 315 5.90 -4.29 -3.50
N GLY A 316 5.04 -3.37 -3.04
CA GLY A 316 5.43 -2.23 -2.21
C GLY A 316 5.59 -2.55 -0.71
N ASN A 317 5.41 -3.80 -0.28
CA ASN A 317 5.41 -4.14 1.14
C ASN A 317 6.75 -3.85 1.83
N ALA A 318 7.88 -3.96 1.11
CA ALA A 318 9.20 -3.66 1.65
C ALA A 318 9.37 -2.20 2.10
N PHE A 319 8.71 -1.25 1.43
CA PHE A 319 8.78 0.17 1.78
C PHE A 319 8.00 0.52 3.05
N ARG A 320 6.90 -0.18 3.33
CA ARG A 320 6.01 0.08 4.48
C ARG A 320 6.22 -0.87 5.66
N SER A 321 7.15 -1.81 5.53
CA SER A 321 7.49 -2.79 6.57
C SER A 321 8.78 -2.43 7.27
N PHE A 322 8.86 -2.80 8.54
CA PHE A 322 10.04 -2.65 9.38
C PHE A 322 10.16 -3.87 10.30
N SER A 323 11.26 -3.98 11.03
CA SER A 323 11.44 -5.08 11.98
C SER A 323 10.53 -4.91 13.21
N HIS A 324 9.94 -6.02 13.70
CA HIS A 324 9.24 -6.06 14.99
C HIS A 324 10.10 -5.54 16.15
N ARG A 325 11.43 -5.65 16.03
CA ARG A 325 12.39 -5.13 17.03
C ARG A 325 12.28 -3.62 17.24
N ALA A 326 11.76 -2.88 16.27
CA ALA A 326 11.54 -1.45 16.40
C ALA A 326 10.51 -1.10 17.50
N TYR A 327 9.65 -2.05 17.88
CA TYR A 327 8.71 -1.91 18.98
C TYR A 327 9.29 -2.25 20.36
N LEU A 328 10.42 -2.97 20.46
CA LEU A 328 10.96 -3.41 21.74
C LEU A 328 11.19 -2.26 22.75
N PRO A 329 11.70 -1.08 22.34
CA PRO A 329 11.83 0.05 23.26
C PRO A 329 10.52 0.51 23.91
N LEU A 330 9.38 0.23 23.27
CA LEU A 330 8.06 0.57 23.83
C LEU A 330 7.67 -0.37 24.99
N ALA A 331 8.19 -1.61 25.01
CA ALA A 331 7.98 -2.54 26.10
C ALA A 331 8.71 -2.11 27.41
N ASP A 332 9.76 -1.26 27.28
CA ASP A 332 10.48 -0.72 28.43
C ASP A 332 9.74 0.46 29.11
N ILE A 333 8.60 0.89 28.56
CA ILE A 333 7.80 1.95 29.16
C ILE A 333 6.98 1.36 30.31
N ALA A 334 7.21 1.84 31.52
CA ALA A 334 6.53 1.35 32.72
C ALA A 334 4.99 1.38 32.54
N GLY A 335 4.34 0.27 32.85
CA GLY A 335 2.89 0.12 32.74
C GLY A 335 2.38 -0.25 31.34
N VAL A 336 3.24 -0.33 30.32
CA VAL A 336 2.86 -0.77 28.97
C VAL A 336 2.92 -2.29 28.85
N GLN A 337 1.99 -2.88 28.09
CA GLN A 337 2.04 -4.26 27.60
C GLN A 337 1.80 -4.25 26.10
N LEU A 338 2.72 -4.86 25.33
CA LEU A 338 2.59 -5.01 23.90
C LEU A 338 1.88 -6.31 23.51
N PHE A 339 1.09 -6.23 22.44
CA PHE A 339 0.37 -7.36 21.85
C PHE A 339 0.68 -7.41 20.35
N SER A 340 1.22 -8.53 19.88
CA SER A 340 1.42 -8.75 18.46
C SER A 340 0.09 -9.07 17.78
N LEU A 341 -0.34 -8.19 16.88
CA LEU A 341 -1.50 -8.37 16.00
C LEU A 341 -1.06 -8.76 14.57
N TYR A 342 0.22 -9.02 14.37
CA TYR A 342 0.78 -9.37 13.08
C TYR A 342 0.61 -10.86 12.78
N LYS A 343 0.12 -11.17 11.57
CA LYS A 343 0.03 -12.53 11.05
C LYS A 343 0.71 -12.60 9.68
N GLY A 344 1.81 -13.33 9.58
CA GLY A 344 2.56 -13.45 8.34
C GLY A 344 3.93 -14.10 8.51
N PRO A 345 4.74 -14.17 7.44
CA PRO A 345 6.02 -14.89 7.45
C PRO A 345 7.03 -14.42 8.50
N SER A 346 7.04 -13.12 8.83
CA SER A 346 7.98 -12.55 9.82
C SER A 346 7.73 -13.02 11.26
N LEU A 347 6.63 -13.74 11.55
CA LEU A 347 6.41 -14.37 12.87
C LEU A 347 7.49 -15.40 13.21
N ALA A 348 8.06 -16.08 12.22
CA ALA A 348 9.13 -17.05 12.45
C ALA A 348 10.35 -16.39 13.10
N GLU A 349 10.76 -15.21 12.62
CA GLU A 349 11.86 -14.44 13.20
C GLU A 349 11.50 -13.89 14.59
N PHE A 350 10.29 -13.35 14.75
CA PHE A 350 9.77 -12.85 16.02
C PHE A 350 9.81 -13.89 17.15
N HIS A 351 9.47 -15.15 16.84
CA HIS A 351 9.56 -16.25 17.82
C HIS A 351 11.00 -16.71 18.03
N ALA A 352 11.82 -16.75 16.96
CA ALA A 352 13.17 -17.29 17.03
C ALA A 352 14.14 -16.40 17.81
N ASP A 353 13.95 -15.06 17.79
CA ASP A 353 14.89 -14.12 18.42
C ASP A 353 14.52 -13.76 19.87
N GLY A 354 13.45 -14.34 20.43
CA GLY A 354 13.01 -14.13 21.79
C GLY A 354 12.13 -12.89 22.00
N SER A 355 11.81 -12.12 20.95
CA SER A 355 10.94 -10.94 21.05
C SER A 355 9.55 -11.26 21.57
N ALA A 356 9.08 -12.50 21.37
CA ALA A 356 7.80 -13.00 21.91
C ALA A 356 7.74 -13.00 23.45
N ALA A 357 8.87 -12.86 24.15
CA ALA A 357 8.87 -12.69 25.61
C ALA A 357 8.36 -11.32 26.07
N TYR A 358 8.44 -10.30 25.19
CA TYR A 358 8.06 -8.92 25.47
C TYR A 358 6.69 -8.52 24.90
N MET A 359 6.14 -9.34 23.99
CA MET A 359 4.88 -9.07 23.30
C MET A 359 4.00 -10.31 23.33
N VAL A 360 2.75 -10.18 23.77
CA VAL A 360 1.78 -11.27 23.73
C VAL A 360 1.41 -11.56 22.28
N ASP A 361 1.72 -12.75 21.79
CA ASP A 361 1.31 -13.16 20.44
C ASP A 361 -0.17 -13.58 20.45
N THR A 362 -1.02 -12.76 19.83
CA THR A 362 -2.44 -13.05 19.68
C THR A 362 -2.79 -13.54 18.28
N ALA A 363 -2.07 -13.02 17.27
CA ALA A 363 -2.42 -13.19 15.87
C ALA A 363 -2.13 -14.60 15.32
N SER A 364 -1.17 -15.35 15.89
CA SER A 364 -0.88 -16.73 15.45
C SER A 364 -2.12 -17.64 15.55
N THR A 365 -2.99 -17.38 16.52
CA THR A 365 -4.20 -18.17 16.77
C THR A 365 -5.47 -17.53 16.20
N ASP A 366 -5.40 -16.36 15.56
CA ASP A 366 -6.54 -15.73 14.91
C ASP A 366 -6.99 -16.57 13.70
N ARG A 367 -8.29 -16.78 13.57
CA ARG A 367 -8.91 -17.48 12.44
C ARG A 367 -8.98 -16.57 11.21
N ASP A 368 -9.34 -15.32 11.45
CA ASP A 368 -9.55 -14.29 10.44
C ASP A 368 -9.46 -12.87 11.05
N PHE A 369 -9.80 -11.85 10.27
CA PHE A 369 -9.76 -10.46 10.72
C PHE A 369 -10.82 -10.11 11.77
N ALA A 370 -11.87 -10.91 11.96
CA ALA A 370 -12.84 -10.67 13.04
C ALA A 370 -12.22 -10.99 14.42
N ASP A 371 -11.37 -12.01 14.52
CA ASP A 371 -10.62 -12.30 15.75
C ASP A 371 -9.59 -11.19 16.04
N CYS A 372 -8.87 -10.73 15.03
CA CYS A 372 -7.93 -9.60 15.14
C CYS A 372 -8.65 -8.31 15.60
N ALA A 373 -9.78 -7.99 14.99
CA ALA A 373 -10.60 -6.83 15.34
C ALA A 373 -11.14 -6.92 16.79
N ALA A 374 -11.54 -8.11 17.23
CA ALA A 374 -11.94 -8.35 18.63
C ALA A 374 -10.79 -8.05 19.60
N THR A 375 -9.57 -8.50 19.28
CA THR A 375 -8.38 -8.20 20.08
C THR A 375 -8.07 -6.71 20.09
N MET A 376 -8.23 -6.00 18.96
CA MET A 376 -8.04 -4.55 18.91
C MET A 376 -8.99 -3.79 19.86
N LEU A 377 -10.22 -4.27 20.06
CA LEU A 377 -11.17 -3.65 21.00
C LEU A 377 -10.73 -3.73 22.46
N GLU A 378 -9.84 -4.64 22.80
CA GLU A 378 -9.27 -4.78 24.15
C GLU A 378 -8.00 -3.92 24.32
N MET A 379 -7.51 -3.27 23.25
CA MET A 379 -6.31 -2.43 23.28
C MET A 379 -6.69 -0.98 23.62
N ASP A 380 -5.80 -0.29 24.35
CA ASP A 380 -5.90 1.14 24.60
C ASP A 380 -5.38 1.96 23.41
N LEU A 381 -4.51 1.35 22.61
CA LEU A 381 -3.90 1.92 21.40
C LEU A 381 -3.49 0.82 20.43
N VAL A 382 -3.66 1.06 19.15
CA VAL A 382 -3.04 0.24 18.08
C VAL A 382 -1.97 1.06 17.37
N ILE A 383 -0.77 0.49 17.20
CA ILE A 383 0.32 1.09 16.42
C ILE A 383 0.64 0.14 15.26
N THR A 384 0.42 0.58 14.04
CA THR A 384 0.46 -0.31 12.86
C THR A 384 1.15 0.35 11.67
N SER A 385 1.81 -0.45 10.85
CA SER A 385 2.16 -0.01 9.49
C SER A 385 0.88 0.16 8.64
N ASP A 386 1.02 0.77 7.45
CA ASP A 386 -0.06 0.92 6.47
C ASP A 386 -0.51 -0.44 5.93
N THR A 387 -1.50 -1.04 6.60
CA THR A 387 -2.03 -2.38 6.29
C THR A 387 -3.53 -2.46 6.60
N ALA A 388 -4.16 -3.60 6.32
CA ALA A 388 -5.58 -3.85 6.64
C ALA A 388 -5.92 -3.53 8.12
N THR A 389 -4.97 -3.73 9.03
CA THR A 389 -5.15 -3.46 10.47
C THR A 389 -5.35 -1.97 10.77
N ALA A 390 -4.72 -1.07 10.01
CA ALA A 390 -4.98 0.37 10.13
C ALA A 390 -6.44 0.72 9.78
N HIS A 391 -6.97 0.10 8.71
CA HIS A 391 -8.36 0.30 8.29
C HIS A 391 -9.35 -0.31 9.27
N ILE A 392 -9.05 -1.46 9.87
CA ILE A 392 -9.89 -2.09 10.92
C ILE A 392 -9.93 -1.18 12.15
N ALA A 393 -8.77 -0.80 12.69
CA ALA A 393 -8.67 0.04 13.88
C ALA A 393 -9.38 1.39 13.68
N GLY A 394 -9.18 2.03 12.52
CA GLY A 394 -9.85 3.27 12.15
C GLY A 394 -11.37 3.11 12.03
N SER A 395 -11.86 1.98 11.49
CA SER A 395 -13.30 1.69 11.40
C SER A 395 -13.94 1.35 12.74
N LEU A 396 -13.18 0.76 13.66
CA LEU A 396 -13.62 0.53 15.04
C LEU A 396 -13.64 1.82 15.88
N GLY A 397 -13.05 2.91 15.40
CA GLY A 397 -12.97 4.17 16.11
C GLY A 397 -12.03 4.15 17.33
N ILE A 398 -11.19 3.13 17.47
CA ILE A 398 -10.19 3.05 18.54
C ILE A 398 -8.99 3.94 18.23
N PRO A 399 -8.26 4.41 19.26
CA PRO A 399 -7.03 5.16 19.01
C PRO A 399 -6.05 4.33 18.19
N VAL A 400 -5.62 4.87 17.05
CA VAL A 400 -4.67 4.19 16.16
C VAL A 400 -3.59 5.15 15.68
N TRP A 401 -2.34 4.72 15.79
CA TRP A 401 -1.18 5.39 15.23
C TRP A 401 -0.68 4.61 14.03
N THR A 402 -0.75 5.23 12.85
CA THR A 402 -0.30 4.59 11.61
C THR A 402 1.08 5.10 11.27
N ILE A 403 2.02 4.16 11.17
CA ILE A 403 3.41 4.40 10.81
C ILE A 403 3.54 4.32 9.30
N LEU A 404 3.96 5.43 8.68
CA LEU A 404 3.94 5.62 7.24
C LEU A 404 5.35 5.76 6.68
N HIS A 405 5.58 5.11 5.54
CA HIS A 405 6.77 5.36 4.74
C HIS A 405 6.69 6.69 3.98
N TRP A 406 7.76 7.07 3.32
CA TRP A 406 7.94 8.37 2.66
C TRP A 406 6.89 8.70 1.61
N ASP A 407 6.54 7.75 0.72
CA ASP A 407 5.49 7.87 -0.30
C ASP A 407 4.25 7.02 0.09
N PRO A 408 3.38 7.52 1.00
CA PRO A 408 2.32 6.72 1.60
C PRO A 408 1.14 6.52 0.64
N PHE A 409 0.26 5.59 1.01
CA PHE A 409 -1.02 5.42 0.33
C PHE A 409 -1.82 6.73 0.35
N TRP A 410 -2.51 7.05 -0.72
CA TRP A 410 -3.20 8.34 -0.94
C TRP A 410 -4.18 8.73 0.17
N VAL A 411 -4.76 7.78 0.89
CA VAL A 411 -5.66 8.00 2.04
C VAL A 411 -4.99 8.83 3.14
N TYR A 412 -3.67 8.71 3.28
CA TYR A 412 -2.91 9.38 4.33
C TYR A 412 -2.28 10.69 3.87
N THR A 413 -2.22 10.95 2.56
CA THR A 413 -1.53 12.10 1.97
C THR A 413 -0.02 12.17 2.32
N HIS A 414 0.69 13.22 1.93
CA HIS A 414 2.13 13.38 2.22
C HIS A 414 2.43 14.34 3.37
N ALA A 415 1.41 14.95 3.98
CA ALA A 415 1.59 15.95 5.05
C ALA A 415 0.54 15.78 6.16
N GLY A 416 0.85 16.37 7.33
CA GLY A 416 -0.04 16.37 8.49
C GLY A 416 -0.03 15.07 9.30
N GLU A 417 -0.66 15.11 10.46
CA GLU A 417 -0.76 13.99 11.41
C GLU A 417 -2.14 13.34 11.42
N THR A 418 -3.04 13.73 10.54
CA THR A 418 -4.43 13.24 10.49
C THR A 418 -4.83 12.86 9.07
N THR A 419 -5.92 12.12 8.94
CA THR A 419 -6.55 11.80 7.66
C THR A 419 -8.05 12.04 7.75
N PRO A 420 -8.69 12.57 6.68
CA PRO A 420 -10.15 12.73 6.66
C PRO A 420 -10.91 11.40 6.61
N TRP A 421 -10.20 10.30 6.37
CA TRP A 421 -10.77 8.96 6.24
C TRP A 421 -11.02 8.28 7.58
N TYR A 422 -10.26 8.62 8.63
CA TYR A 422 -10.37 8.01 9.97
C TYR A 422 -10.10 9.03 11.07
N PRO A 423 -11.12 9.54 11.75
CA PRO A 423 -10.96 10.58 12.78
C PRO A 423 -10.12 10.16 14.00
N SER A 424 -10.09 8.86 14.34
CA SER A 424 -9.31 8.32 15.47
C SER A 424 -7.85 8.07 15.16
N MET A 425 -7.41 8.34 13.91
CA MET A 425 -6.08 7.98 13.44
C MET A 425 -5.10 9.15 13.57
N ARG A 426 -3.93 8.87 14.14
CA ARG A 426 -2.77 9.75 14.12
C ARG A 426 -1.68 9.14 13.25
N LEU A 427 -1.03 9.97 12.44
CA LEU A 427 -0.05 9.55 11.42
C LEU A 427 1.36 9.90 11.86
N PHE A 428 2.26 8.92 11.83
CA PHE A 428 3.69 9.07 12.07
C PHE A 428 4.44 8.75 10.77
N ARG A 429 5.12 9.73 10.20
CA ARG A 429 5.74 9.65 8.87
C ARG A 429 7.24 9.56 8.96
N GLN A 430 7.87 8.88 7.99
CA GLN A 430 9.29 9.05 7.75
C GLN A 430 9.60 10.50 7.34
N ASP A 431 10.67 11.08 7.90
CA ASP A 431 11.19 12.38 7.47
C ASP A 431 12.11 12.24 6.25
N ARG A 432 12.68 11.07 6.08
CA ARG A 432 13.52 10.66 4.96
C ARG A 432 13.20 9.22 4.56
N PRO A 433 13.29 8.89 3.27
CA PRO A 433 13.05 7.53 2.81
C PRO A 433 13.88 6.51 3.61
N LEU A 434 13.22 5.41 4.01
CA LEU A 434 13.79 4.27 4.72
C LEU A 434 14.34 4.56 6.14
N ASP A 435 14.20 5.78 6.65
CA ASP A 435 14.57 6.10 8.04
C ASP A 435 13.42 5.83 9.00
N TRP A 436 13.41 4.64 9.57
CA TRP A 436 12.44 4.23 10.59
C TRP A 436 12.84 4.68 12.00
N SER A 437 14.13 4.93 12.26
CA SER A 437 14.63 5.27 13.59
C SER A 437 14.04 6.59 14.11
N GLY A 438 14.01 7.62 13.26
CA GLY A 438 13.40 8.90 13.58
C GLY A 438 11.90 8.80 13.88
N VAL A 439 11.17 7.96 13.12
CA VAL A 439 9.74 7.71 13.34
C VAL A 439 9.52 7.07 14.70
N PHE A 440 10.25 5.98 15.01
CA PHE A 440 10.09 5.26 16.27
C PHE A 440 10.50 6.07 17.48
N GLY A 441 11.47 6.98 17.37
CA GLY A 441 11.81 7.93 18.43
C GLY A 441 10.61 8.85 18.78
N ARG A 442 9.89 9.35 17.76
CA ARG A 442 8.68 10.16 17.97
C ARG A 442 7.51 9.33 18.53
N VAL A 443 7.34 8.09 18.07
CA VAL A 443 6.32 7.17 18.58
C VAL A 443 6.56 6.86 20.06
N GLU A 444 7.79 6.54 20.44
CA GLU A 444 8.17 6.29 21.83
C GLU A 444 7.88 7.50 22.72
N GLN A 445 8.31 8.69 22.31
CA GLN A 445 8.07 9.91 23.06
C GLN A 445 6.56 10.18 23.24
N ALA A 446 5.77 10.01 22.17
CA ALA A 446 4.33 10.19 22.21
C ALA A 446 3.67 9.17 23.15
N LEU A 447 4.10 7.90 23.11
CA LEU A 447 3.56 6.86 23.99
C LEU A 447 3.88 7.13 25.46
N ARG A 448 5.12 7.53 25.79
CA ARG A 448 5.49 7.94 27.14
C ARG A 448 4.62 9.08 27.67
N THR A 449 4.28 10.04 26.82
CA THR A 449 3.39 11.16 27.17
C THR A 449 1.95 10.68 27.40
N THR A 450 1.44 9.81 26.53
CA THR A 450 0.08 9.27 26.61
C THR A 450 -0.13 8.44 27.89
N VAL A 451 0.83 7.59 28.24
CA VAL A 451 0.76 6.73 29.43
C VAL A 451 0.86 7.53 30.74
N LYS A 452 1.67 8.60 30.77
CA LYS A 452 1.79 9.48 31.96
C LYS A 452 0.53 10.32 32.22
N GLY A 453 -0.26 10.58 31.20
CA GLY A 453 -1.49 11.39 31.31
C GLY A 453 -2.73 10.61 31.74
N ARG A 454 -2.57 9.28 32.00
CA ARG A 454 -3.63 8.37 32.44
C ARG A 454 -3.48 8.09 33.95
#